data_44e3e31ba979dcefb7081e58739a1dd3
#
_entry.id   44e3e31ba979dcefb7081e58739a1dd3
#
_cell.length_a   1.000
_cell.length_b   1.000
_cell.length_c   1.000
_cell.angle_alpha   90.00
_cell.angle_beta   90.00
_cell.angle_gamma   90.00
#
_symmetry.space_group_name_H-M   'P 1'
#
loop_
_entity.id
_entity.type
_entity.pdbx_description
1 polymer ?
#
loop_
_entity_poly.entity_id
_entity_poly.type
_entity_poly.pdbx_seq_one_letter_code
_entity_poly.pdbx_strand_id
1 'polypeptide(L)'
;MKGLRINMYYGDETKDLNSKLLIFIRMNISKKDLLRINQGFGGNLRSSSSLDFVFERIDTGKIGPYRKLAHLIRAILVDHPFSDGNKRTAMFVAFAFAKEYNKAIDRDLLLHHIISIASKNIQIIRNIEWRLKNAIK
;
A
#
# COMPACT_ATOMS: atom_id res chain seq x y z
N MET A 1 4.44 5.59 -14.64
CA MET A 1 4.03 4.88 -14.91
C MET A 1 2.94 4.96 -14.91
N LYS A 2 2.67 5.46 -15.30
CA LYS A 2 1.65 5.50 -15.40
C LYS A 2 1.16 4.42 -15.04
N GLY A 3 1.68 3.85 -15.05
CA GLY A 3 1.19 2.85 -14.89
C GLY A 3 0.55 2.41 -13.86
N LEU A 4 0.47 2.90 -13.30
CA LEU A 4 -0.09 2.51 -12.32
C LEU A 4 -1.29 2.86 -12.26
N ARG A 5 -1.79 3.32 -13.11
CA ARG A 5 -2.98 3.41 -13.15
C ARG A 5 -3.48 2.15 -12.95
N ILE A 6 -3.54 1.76 -11.87
CA ILE A 6 -3.97 0.59 -11.52
C ILE A 6 -5.17 0.24 -12.12
N ASN A 7 -5.81 1.08 -12.56
CA ASN A 7 -7.06 0.72 -12.95
C ASN A 7 -7.04 0.60 -14.35
N MET A 8 -6.15 0.51 -14.86
CA MET A 8 -6.16 0.54 -16.03
C MET A 8 -6.62 -0.43 -16.64
N TYR A 9 -6.85 -1.06 -16.47
CA TYR A 9 -7.60 -1.78 -17.11
C TYR A 9 -7.40 -1.90 -18.49
N TYR A 10 -6.49 -2.10 -19.00
CA TYR A 10 -6.37 -2.13 -20.28
C TYR A 10 -5.96 -3.46 -20.73
N GLY A 11 -6.66 -4.34 -21.14
CA GLY A 11 -6.35 -5.54 -21.86
C GLY A 11 -5.16 -6.29 -21.31
N ASP A 12 -4.18 -6.46 -22.12
CA ASP A 12 -2.98 -7.21 -21.75
C ASP A 12 -2.27 -6.61 -20.57
N GLU A 13 -2.29 -5.30 -20.49
CA GLU A 13 -1.64 -4.64 -19.36
C GLU A 13 -2.36 -4.95 -18.06
N THR A 14 -3.67 -5.07 -18.11
CA THR A 14 -4.44 -5.40 -16.94
C THR A 14 -4.12 -6.81 -16.47
N LYS A 15 -3.98 -7.74 -17.39
CA LYS A 15 -3.64 -9.09 -17.04
C LYS A 15 -2.28 -9.16 -16.41
N ASP A 16 -1.31 -8.49 -16.98
CA ASP A 16 0.03 -8.49 -16.45
C ASP A 16 0.05 -7.88 -15.05
N LEU A 17 -0.69 -6.79 -14.87
CA LEU A 17 -0.76 -6.13 -13.58
C LEU A 17 -1.39 -7.06 -12.55
N ASN A 18 -2.45 -7.77 -12.90
CA ASN A 18 -3.10 -8.69 -11.97
C ASN A 18 -2.14 -9.81 -11.55
N SER A 19 -1.36 -10.33 -12.48
CA SER A 19 -0.38 -11.36 -12.17
C SER A 19 0.67 -10.84 -11.19
N LYS A 20 1.12 -9.62 -11.41
CA LYS A 20 2.11 -9.00 -10.52
C LYS A 20 1.53 -8.75 -9.15
N LEU A 21 0.26 -8.32 -9.08
CA LEU A 21 -0.39 -8.11 -7.80
C LEU A 21 -0.51 -9.41 -7.02
N LEU A 22 -0.87 -10.51 -7.69
CA LEU A 22 -0.99 -11.79 -7.02
C LEU A 22 0.35 -12.26 -6.45
N ILE A 23 1.40 -12.12 -7.23
CA ILE A 23 2.72 -12.51 -6.77
C ILE A 23 3.12 -11.65 -5.57
N PHE A 24 2.90 -10.35 -5.67
CA PHE A 24 3.25 -9.40 -4.62
C PHE A 24 2.56 -9.78 -3.31
N ILE A 25 1.27 -10.12 -3.36
CA ILE A 25 0.52 -10.42 -2.16
C ILE A 25 0.80 -11.82 -1.63
N ARG A 26 0.81 -12.81 -2.49
CA ARG A 26 0.94 -14.19 -2.04
C ARG A 26 2.30 -14.53 -1.52
N MET A 27 3.32 -13.86 -2.01
CA MET A 27 4.66 -14.14 -1.57
C MET A 27 5.06 -13.24 -0.42
N ASN A 28 4.08 -12.58 0.17
CA ASN A 28 4.30 -11.63 1.23
C ASN A 28 4.99 -10.40 0.65
N ILE A 29 4.49 -9.27 0.91
CA ILE A 29 5.03 -8.03 0.41
C ILE A 29 6.46 -7.90 0.91
N SER A 30 7.40 -7.78 0.02
CA SER A 30 8.77 -7.57 0.41
C SER A 30 9.15 -6.10 0.24
N LYS A 31 10.18 -5.69 0.94
CA LYS A 31 10.71 -4.34 0.79
C LYS A 31 11.12 -4.09 -0.66
N LYS A 32 11.75 -5.06 -1.29
CA LYS A 32 12.22 -4.94 -2.67
C LYS A 32 11.05 -4.67 -3.63
N ASP A 33 9.94 -5.38 -3.43
CA ASP A 33 8.76 -5.17 -4.25
C ASP A 33 8.21 -3.76 -4.07
N LEU A 34 8.18 -3.28 -2.84
CA LEU A 34 7.68 -1.95 -2.55
C LEU A 34 8.55 -0.88 -3.19
N LEU A 35 9.86 -1.07 -3.16
CA LEU A 35 10.79 -0.13 -3.81
C LEU A 35 10.53 -0.08 -5.31
N ARG A 36 10.29 -1.23 -5.91
CA ARG A 36 10.05 -1.30 -7.35
C ARG A 36 8.75 -0.58 -7.71
N ILE A 37 7.72 -0.77 -6.90
CA ILE A 37 6.44 -0.12 -7.12
C ILE A 37 6.59 1.40 -7.03
N ASN A 38 7.31 1.86 -6.02
CA ASN A 38 7.50 3.30 -5.84
C ASN A 38 8.32 3.89 -6.99
N GLN A 39 9.31 3.17 -7.51
CA GLN A 39 10.08 3.63 -8.65
C GLN A 39 9.18 3.83 -9.87
N GLY A 40 8.17 2.98 -10.03
CA GLY A 40 7.20 3.14 -11.09
C GLY A 40 6.41 4.43 -10.98
N PHE A 41 6.34 5.00 -9.78
CA PHE A 41 5.69 6.28 -9.56
C PHE A 41 6.68 7.44 -9.52
N GLY A 42 7.93 7.19 -9.88
CA GLY A 42 8.92 8.25 -9.97
C GLY A 42 9.69 8.56 -8.71
N GLY A 43 9.53 7.74 -7.68
CA GLY A 43 10.23 7.96 -6.42
C GLY A 43 11.48 7.12 -6.26
N ASN A 44 12.21 7.38 -5.20
CA ASN A 44 13.38 6.61 -4.82
C ASN A 44 13.41 6.50 -3.31
N LEU A 45 14.07 5.47 -2.82
CA LEU A 45 14.18 5.27 -1.39
C LEU A 45 15.04 6.36 -0.78
N ARG A 46 14.53 7.01 0.27
CA ARG A 46 15.24 8.04 0.96
C ARG A 46 15.71 7.52 2.32
N SER A 47 14.92 6.71 2.98
CA SER A 47 15.28 6.13 4.26
C SER A 47 14.57 4.79 4.38
N SER A 48 15.30 3.73 4.72
CA SER A 48 14.72 2.41 4.80
C SER A 48 14.38 1.98 6.21
N SER A 49 14.74 2.73 7.23
CA SER A 49 14.62 2.23 8.61
C SER A 49 13.19 1.91 9.01
N SER A 50 12.22 2.75 8.65
CA SER A 50 10.83 2.47 9.04
C SER A 50 10.26 1.29 8.25
N LEU A 51 10.66 1.13 7.00
CA LEU A 51 10.22 -0.01 6.21
C LEU A 51 10.82 -1.29 6.75
N ASP A 52 12.09 -1.29 7.11
CA ASP A 52 12.74 -2.45 7.68
C ASP A 52 12.04 -2.88 8.97
N PHE A 53 11.71 -1.92 9.82
CA PHE A 53 11.02 -2.19 11.06
C PHE A 53 9.63 -2.79 10.80
N VAL A 54 8.90 -2.24 9.84
CA VAL A 54 7.56 -2.71 9.55
C VAL A 54 7.57 -4.11 8.96
N PHE A 55 8.48 -4.39 8.03
CA PHE A 55 8.52 -5.72 7.43
C PHE A 55 8.89 -6.78 8.46
N GLU A 56 9.77 -6.46 9.38
CA GLU A 56 10.11 -7.37 10.44
C GLU A 56 8.88 -7.65 11.30
N ARG A 57 8.10 -6.60 11.59
CA ARG A 57 6.94 -6.74 12.45
C ARG A 57 5.82 -7.54 11.81
N ILE A 58 5.51 -7.29 10.55
CA ILE A 58 4.38 -7.97 9.91
C ILE A 58 4.71 -9.42 9.56
N ASP A 59 5.99 -9.79 9.55
CA ASP A 59 6.37 -11.15 9.23
C ASP A 59 6.17 -12.10 10.41
N THR A 60 5.80 -11.62 11.57
CA THR A 60 5.61 -12.48 12.73
C THR A 60 4.43 -13.43 12.57
N GLY A 61 3.54 -13.14 11.64
CA GLY A 61 2.39 -14.00 11.40
C GLY A 61 1.26 -13.91 12.41
N LYS A 62 1.40 -13.03 13.40
CA LYS A 62 0.39 -12.93 14.45
C LYS A 62 -0.56 -11.76 14.29
N ILE A 63 -0.44 -11.02 13.22
CA ILE A 63 -1.25 -9.84 13.01
C ILE A 63 -2.20 -10.10 11.88
N GLY A 64 -3.46 -9.70 12.02
CA GLY A 64 -4.45 -9.89 10.97
C GLY A 64 -4.18 -9.05 9.73
N PRO A 65 -4.87 -9.36 8.62
CA PRO A 65 -4.57 -8.72 7.33
C PRO A 65 -4.74 -7.21 7.32
N TYR A 66 -5.83 -6.69 7.86
CA TYR A 66 -6.04 -5.24 7.88
C TYR A 66 -5.01 -4.54 8.75
N ARG A 67 -4.59 -5.17 9.83
CA ARG A 67 -3.58 -4.57 10.69
C ARG A 67 -2.21 -4.57 10.02
N LYS A 68 -1.89 -5.61 9.26
CA LYS A 68 -0.66 -5.61 8.47
C LYS A 68 -0.69 -4.46 7.47
N LEU A 69 -1.81 -4.29 6.79
CA LEU A 69 -1.98 -3.21 5.83
C LEU A 69 -1.83 -1.86 6.53
N ALA A 70 -2.42 -1.71 7.71
CA ALA A 70 -2.34 -0.46 8.45
C ALA A 70 -0.90 -0.10 8.81
N HIS A 71 -0.11 -1.10 9.24
CA HIS A 71 1.29 -0.85 9.55
C HIS A 71 2.08 -0.40 8.32
N LEU A 72 1.82 -1.03 7.18
CA LEU A 72 2.53 -0.68 5.96
C LEU A 72 2.12 0.70 5.46
N ILE A 73 0.82 0.98 5.47
CA ILE A 73 0.31 2.29 5.05
C ILE A 73 0.88 3.40 5.95
N ARG A 74 0.93 3.14 7.27
CA ARG A 74 1.50 4.12 8.18
C ARG A 74 2.96 4.39 7.86
N ALA A 75 3.74 3.35 7.62
CA ALA A 75 5.15 3.53 7.31
C ALA A 75 5.33 4.37 6.05
N ILE A 76 4.51 4.14 5.04
CA ILE A 76 4.63 4.86 3.78
C ILE A 76 4.18 6.32 3.93
N LEU A 77 3.07 6.55 4.59
CA LEU A 77 2.47 7.88 4.63
C LEU A 77 2.99 8.79 5.74
N VAL A 78 3.39 8.21 6.87
CA VAL A 78 3.83 9.00 8.00
C VAL A 78 5.34 9.16 8.01
N ASP A 79 6.06 8.09 7.75
CA ASP A 79 7.51 8.13 7.81
C ASP A 79 8.16 8.59 6.50
N HIS A 80 7.41 8.63 5.43
CA HIS A 80 7.87 9.15 4.13
C HIS A 80 9.20 8.51 3.69
N PRO A 81 9.24 7.20 3.50
CA PRO A 81 10.49 6.54 3.15
C PRO A 81 10.97 6.87 1.73
N PHE A 82 10.07 7.37 0.89
CA PHE A 82 10.42 7.67 -0.50
C PHE A 82 10.48 9.17 -0.76
N SER A 83 11.30 9.55 -1.73
CA SER A 83 11.43 10.95 -2.09
C SER A 83 10.15 11.51 -2.73
N ASP A 84 9.37 10.65 -3.37
CA ASP A 84 8.14 11.05 -4.03
C ASP A 84 7.24 9.82 -4.15
N GLY A 85 5.99 10.04 -4.47
CA GLY A 85 5.05 8.95 -4.75
C GLY A 85 4.58 8.17 -3.54
N ASN A 86 4.76 8.68 -2.32
CA ASN A 86 4.32 7.96 -1.12
C ASN A 86 2.82 7.69 -1.15
N LYS A 87 1.99 8.69 -1.47
CA LYS A 87 0.55 8.49 -1.49
C LYS A 87 0.12 7.52 -2.58
N ARG A 88 0.73 7.61 -3.76
CA ARG A 88 0.40 6.70 -4.85
C ARG A 88 0.83 5.27 -4.54
N THR A 89 1.98 5.12 -3.89
CA THR A 89 2.43 3.81 -3.45
C THR A 89 1.47 3.22 -2.43
N ALA A 90 1.01 4.03 -1.47
CA ALA A 90 0.04 3.57 -0.49
C ALA A 90 -1.28 3.15 -1.15
N MET A 91 -1.76 3.92 -2.12
CA MET A 91 -2.98 3.57 -2.85
C MET A 91 -2.80 2.24 -3.59
N PHE A 92 -1.65 2.05 -4.23
CA PHE A 92 -1.38 0.80 -4.92
C PHE A 92 -1.42 -0.39 -3.96
N VAL A 93 -0.79 -0.25 -2.81
CA VAL A 93 -0.76 -1.32 -1.81
C VAL A 93 -2.17 -1.64 -1.31
N ALA A 94 -2.99 -0.62 -1.11
CA ALA A 94 -4.38 -0.84 -0.69
C ALA A 94 -5.19 -1.54 -1.77
N PHE A 95 -4.99 -1.19 -3.04
CA PHE A 95 -5.68 -1.86 -4.14
C PHE A 95 -5.22 -3.31 -4.26
N ALA A 96 -3.94 -3.57 -4.09
CA ALA A 96 -3.41 -4.93 -4.12
C ALA A 96 -4.03 -5.79 -3.01
N PHE A 97 -4.17 -5.19 -1.83
CA PHE A 97 -4.81 -5.86 -0.70
C PHE A 97 -6.26 -6.20 -1.03
N ALA A 98 -7.01 -5.24 -1.56
CA ALA A 98 -8.42 -5.47 -1.90
C ALA A 98 -8.56 -6.56 -2.95
N LYS A 99 -7.66 -6.59 -3.92
CA LYS A 99 -7.69 -7.62 -4.96
C LYS A 99 -7.44 -8.99 -4.35
N GLU A 100 -6.45 -9.09 -3.48
CA GLU A 100 -6.11 -10.38 -2.87
C GLU A 100 -7.26 -10.92 -2.03
N TYR A 101 -7.92 -10.07 -1.27
CA TYR A 101 -8.98 -10.51 -0.38
C TYR A 101 -10.38 -10.36 -0.97
N ASN A 102 -10.45 -10.11 -2.26
CA ASN A 102 -11.71 -9.98 -3.00
C ASN A 102 -12.64 -8.97 -2.34
N LYS A 103 -12.11 -7.80 -2.04
CA LYS A 103 -12.86 -6.74 -1.40
C LYS A 103 -13.12 -5.60 -2.38
N ALA A 104 -14.21 -4.89 -2.17
CA ALA A 104 -14.51 -3.71 -2.98
C ALA A 104 -13.89 -2.48 -2.32
N ILE A 105 -13.55 -1.50 -3.12
CA ILE A 105 -12.98 -0.26 -2.61
C ILE A 105 -13.90 0.90 -2.91
N ASP A 106 -14.16 1.70 -1.87
CA ASP A 106 -14.74 3.02 -2.04
C ASP A 106 -13.56 3.93 -2.33
N ARG A 107 -13.32 4.24 -3.61
CA ARG A 107 -12.11 4.94 -4.03
C ARG A 107 -12.01 6.34 -3.44
N ASP A 108 -13.10 7.08 -3.43
CA ASP A 108 -13.08 8.44 -2.92
C ASP A 108 -12.79 8.45 -1.42
N LEU A 109 -13.40 7.54 -0.69
CA LEU A 109 -13.17 7.45 0.74
C LEU A 109 -11.73 7.01 1.02
N LEU A 110 -11.23 6.04 0.29
CA LEU A 110 -9.86 5.59 0.47
C LEU A 110 -8.87 6.73 0.21
N LEU A 111 -9.06 7.47 -0.88
CA LEU A 111 -8.19 8.59 -1.18
C LEU A 111 -8.26 9.65 -0.09
N HIS A 112 -9.46 9.94 0.40
CA HIS A 112 -9.64 10.89 1.49
C HIS A 112 -8.83 10.44 2.72
N HIS A 113 -8.91 9.15 3.06
CA HIS A 113 -8.17 8.65 4.21
C HIS A 113 -6.65 8.67 4.00
N ILE A 114 -6.19 8.32 2.80
CA ILE A 114 -4.77 8.35 2.50
C ILE A 114 -4.23 9.78 2.68
N ILE A 115 -4.93 10.75 2.12
CA ILE A 115 -4.53 12.15 2.23
C ILE A 115 -4.59 12.61 3.70
N SER A 116 -5.62 12.22 4.41
CA SER A 116 -5.81 12.62 5.80
C SER A 116 -4.71 12.04 6.70
N ILE A 117 -4.39 10.76 6.52
CA ILE A 117 -3.33 10.12 7.30
C ILE A 117 -2.00 10.85 7.08
N ALA A 118 -1.69 11.15 5.82
CA ALA A 118 -0.44 11.81 5.49
C ALA A 118 -0.41 13.25 6.02
N SER A 119 -1.45 14.03 5.74
CA SER A 119 -1.44 15.45 6.08
C SER A 119 -1.59 15.72 7.57
N LYS A 120 -2.31 14.86 8.27
CA LYS A 120 -2.50 15.03 9.71
C LYS A 120 -1.53 14.19 10.53
N ASN A 121 -0.63 13.49 9.87
CA ASN A 121 0.37 12.69 10.53
C ASN A 121 -0.25 11.71 11.53
N ILE A 122 -1.26 10.98 11.06
CA ILE A 122 -1.98 10.05 11.93
C ILE A 122 -1.11 8.82 12.18
N GLN A 123 -0.75 8.57 13.42
CA GLN A 123 0.18 7.50 13.74
C GLN A 123 -0.43 6.30 14.44
N ILE A 124 -1.64 6.41 14.93
CA ILE A 124 -2.24 5.33 15.71
C ILE A 124 -2.77 4.24 14.79
N ILE A 125 -2.19 3.05 14.91
CA ILE A 125 -2.52 1.92 14.03
C ILE A 125 -4.01 1.60 14.06
N ARG A 126 -4.63 1.59 15.22
CA ARG A 126 -6.05 1.27 15.32
C ARG A 126 -6.90 2.25 14.50
N ASN A 127 -6.52 3.51 14.49
CA ASN A 127 -7.24 4.53 13.72
C ASN A 127 -7.07 4.27 12.22
N ILE A 128 -5.86 3.98 11.78
CA ILE A 128 -5.59 3.70 10.38
C ILE A 128 -6.33 2.44 9.95
N GLU A 129 -6.28 1.41 10.76
CA GLU A 129 -6.99 0.16 10.47
C GLU A 129 -8.49 0.40 10.31
N TRP A 130 -9.08 1.19 11.19
CA TRP A 130 -10.49 1.51 11.12
C TRP A 130 -10.83 2.23 9.82
N ARG A 131 -10.01 3.18 9.41
CA ARG A 131 -10.20 3.89 8.16
C ARG A 131 -10.15 2.95 6.95
N LEU A 132 -9.19 2.05 6.97
CA LEU A 132 -9.05 1.09 5.87
C LEU A 132 -10.25 0.14 5.81
N LYS A 133 -10.73 -0.31 6.96
CA LYS A 133 -11.88 -1.20 7.00
C LYS A 133 -13.15 -0.52 6.49
N ASN A 134 -13.23 0.79 6.61
CA ASN A 134 -14.40 1.51 6.09
C ASN A 134 -14.31 1.73 4.59
N ALA A 135 -13.13 1.87 4.04
CA ALA A 135 -12.95 2.12 2.62
C ALA A 135 -12.79 0.84 1.79
N ILE A 136 -12.42 -0.27 2.43
CA ILE A 136 -12.16 -1.54 1.75
C ILE A 136 -13.03 -2.59 2.39
N LYS A 137 -14.08 -2.96 1.76
CA LYS A 137 -15.03 -3.93 2.27
C LYS A 137 -15.31 -5.01 1.25
#